data_127a44ae17303ce097ec62124e32fa06
#
_entry.id   127a44ae17303ce097ec62124e32fa06
#
_cell.length_a   1.000
_cell.length_b   1.000
_cell.length_c   1.000
_cell.angle_alpha   90.00
_cell.angle_beta   90.00
_cell.angle_gamma   90.00
#
_symmetry.space_group_name_H-M   'P 1'
#
loop_
_entity.id
_entity.type
_entity.pdbx_description
1 polymer ?
#
loop_
_entity_poly.entity_id
_entity_poly.type
_entity_poly.pdbx_seq_one_letter_code
_entity_poly.pdbx_strand_id
1 'polypeptide(L)'
;MRYYKQLKPLPQVAGFTGTPAQANAYYEEHVMPLLFGVGAYPLFASTMQGVMAGDAPSTNLITFDSAIDNWDSVLIVRYPSRRAFFALISDPEYIKYVPYKSASVTVGLVPMKGDLILPLLNWALAAVLLVLFLLLAWWRAMWRTR
;
A
#
# COMPACT_ATOMS: atom_id res chain seq x y z
N MET A 1 -9.21 0.94 -3.84
CA MET A 1 -9.91 -0.36 -3.72
C MET A 1 -11.27 -0.13 -3.09
N ARG A 2 -12.27 -0.91 -3.46
CA ARG A 2 -13.61 -0.89 -2.87
C ARG A 2 -14.04 -2.32 -2.57
N TYR A 3 -14.40 -2.60 -1.33
CA TYR A 3 -14.85 -3.93 -0.92
C TYR A 3 -16.26 -4.24 -1.44
N TYR A 4 -16.48 -5.49 -1.78
CA TYR A 4 -17.84 -5.98 -2.03
C TYR A 4 -18.56 -6.18 -0.70
N LYS A 5 -19.89 -6.09 -0.73
CA LYS A 5 -20.71 -6.42 0.45
C LYS A 5 -20.63 -7.90 0.82
N GLN A 6 -20.43 -8.76 -0.17
CA GLN A 6 -20.25 -10.21 -0.04
C GLN A 6 -19.19 -10.66 -1.03
N LEU A 7 -18.53 -11.78 -0.74
CA LEU A 7 -17.58 -12.38 -1.68
C LEU A 7 -18.26 -12.72 -3.00
N LYS A 8 -17.61 -12.39 -4.10
CA LYS A 8 -18.05 -12.86 -5.40
C LYS A 8 -17.85 -14.38 -5.50
N PRO A 9 -18.82 -15.12 -6.04
CA PRO A 9 -18.68 -16.56 -6.21
C PRO A 9 -17.68 -16.86 -7.33
N LEU A 10 -16.44 -17.18 -6.94
CA LEU A 10 -15.41 -17.67 -7.84
C LEU A 10 -15.07 -19.13 -7.45
N PRO A 11 -14.92 -20.04 -8.42
CA PRO A 11 -14.63 -21.45 -8.13
C PRO A 11 -13.39 -21.64 -7.26
N GLN A 12 -12.36 -20.79 -7.47
CA GLN A 12 -11.09 -20.84 -6.74
C GLN A 12 -11.19 -20.46 -5.26
N VAL A 13 -12.28 -19.82 -4.86
CA VAL A 13 -12.53 -19.39 -3.47
C VAL A 13 -13.79 -20.01 -2.88
N ALA A 14 -14.37 -21.00 -3.54
CA ALA A 14 -15.64 -21.63 -3.13
C ALA A 14 -15.62 -22.24 -1.71
N GLY A 15 -14.45 -22.64 -1.23
CA GLY A 15 -14.26 -23.17 0.14
C GLY A 15 -13.94 -22.12 1.20
N PHE A 16 -13.86 -20.86 0.84
CA PHE A 16 -13.52 -19.81 1.79
C PHE A 16 -14.79 -19.25 2.46
N THR A 17 -14.86 -19.33 3.77
CA THR A 17 -16.05 -18.95 4.58
C THR A 17 -15.92 -17.60 5.28
N GLY A 18 -15.00 -16.74 4.84
CA GLY A 18 -14.74 -15.44 5.45
C GLY A 18 -15.46 -14.26 4.77
N THR A 19 -15.30 -13.09 5.36
CA THR A 19 -15.75 -11.82 4.79
C THR A 19 -14.85 -11.37 3.64
N PRO A 20 -15.27 -10.42 2.78
CA PRO A 20 -14.39 -9.83 1.77
C PRO A 20 -13.10 -9.25 2.36
N ALA A 21 -13.17 -8.59 3.51
CA ALA A 21 -11.98 -8.07 4.18
C ALA A 21 -11.00 -9.18 4.59
N GLN A 22 -11.52 -10.31 5.11
CA GLN A 22 -10.68 -11.46 5.46
C GLN A 22 -10.07 -12.14 4.23
N ALA A 23 -10.80 -12.23 3.12
CA ALA A 23 -10.26 -12.78 1.87
C ALA A 23 -9.16 -11.88 1.30
N ASN A 24 -9.32 -10.55 1.35
CA ASN A 24 -8.26 -9.62 0.96
C ASN A 24 -7.05 -9.71 1.88
N ALA A 25 -7.24 -9.82 3.21
CA ALA A 25 -6.15 -10.01 4.15
C ALA A 25 -5.38 -11.31 3.89
N TYR A 26 -6.09 -12.40 3.61
CA TYR A 26 -5.48 -13.67 3.22
C TYR A 26 -4.64 -13.56 1.95
N TYR A 27 -5.15 -12.84 0.94
CA TYR A 27 -4.38 -12.53 -0.27
C TYR A 27 -3.11 -11.72 0.07
N GLU A 28 -3.24 -10.67 0.87
CA GLU A 28 -2.12 -9.79 1.21
C GLU A 28 -1.02 -10.51 2.00
N GLU A 29 -1.39 -11.38 2.94
CA GLU A 29 -0.46 -12.20 3.71
C GLU A 29 0.44 -13.04 2.81
N HIS A 30 -0.12 -13.67 1.78
CA HIS A 30 0.62 -14.58 0.89
C HIS A 30 1.35 -13.85 -0.24
N VAL A 31 0.83 -12.71 -0.69
CA VAL A 31 1.42 -11.97 -1.81
C VAL A 31 2.48 -10.97 -1.37
N MET A 32 2.44 -10.50 -0.13
CA MET A 32 3.41 -9.53 0.36
C MET A 32 4.87 -10.05 0.27
N PRO A 33 5.18 -11.29 0.66
CA PRO A 33 6.54 -11.85 0.47
C PRO A 33 6.98 -11.90 -0.99
N LEU A 34 6.06 -12.25 -1.91
CA LEU A 34 6.34 -12.28 -3.35
C LEU A 34 6.61 -10.87 -3.90
N LEU A 35 5.84 -9.89 -3.42
CA LEU A 35 6.01 -8.48 -3.75
C LEU A 35 7.43 -8.00 -3.38
N PHE A 36 7.86 -8.29 -2.15
CA PHE A 36 9.22 -7.96 -1.70
C PHE A 36 10.28 -8.74 -2.48
N GLY A 37 10.01 -9.98 -2.85
CA GLY A 37 10.90 -10.82 -3.65
C GLY A 37 11.26 -10.21 -5.01
N VAL A 38 10.36 -9.44 -5.63
CA VAL A 38 10.65 -8.71 -6.87
C VAL A 38 11.19 -7.29 -6.62
N GLY A 39 11.52 -6.95 -5.38
CA GLY A 39 12.01 -5.63 -5.00
C GLY A 39 10.95 -4.52 -5.00
N ALA A 40 9.67 -4.91 -5.01
CA ALA A 40 8.57 -3.98 -4.88
C ALA A 40 8.15 -3.84 -3.40
N TYR A 41 7.55 -2.71 -3.06
CA TYR A 41 7.07 -2.47 -1.70
C TYR A 41 5.95 -1.43 -1.66
N PRO A 42 5.04 -1.52 -0.66
CA PRO A 42 4.04 -0.50 -0.43
C PRO A 42 4.71 0.80 0.02
N LEU A 43 4.34 1.91 -0.60
CA LEU A 43 4.76 3.25 -0.21
C LEU A 43 3.78 3.91 0.72
N PHE A 44 2.51 3.67 0.48
CA PHE A 44 1.43 4.33 1.18
C PHE A 44 0.20 3.44 1.15
N ALA A 45 -0.45 3.30 2.28
CA ALA A 45 -1.74 2.66 2.43
C ALA A 45 -2.62 3.55 3.33
N SER A 46 -3.84 3.80 2.90
CA SER A 46 -4.80 4.59 3.68
C SER A 46 -6.21 4.09 3.42
N THR A 47 -7.03 4.16 4.46
CA THR A 47 -8.48 4.06 4.33
C THR A 47 -9.03 5.42 3.93
N MET A 48 -9.97 5.43 2.99
CA MET A 48 -10.68 6.64 2.61
C MET A 48 -11.65 7.00 3.73
N GLN A 49 -11.69 8.27 4.10
CA GLN A 49 -12.76 8.79 4.92
C GLN A 49 -13.95 9.06 3.99
N GLY A 50 -14.90 8.12 3.99
CA GLY A 50 -16.08 8.21 3.14
C GLY A 50 -16.98 9.36 3.52
N VAL A 51 -17.74 9.85 2.55
CA VAL A 51 -18.90 10.70 2.81
C VAL A 51 -19.95 9.88 3.52
N MET A 52 -20.43 10.32 4.67
CA MET A 52 -21.46 9.62 5.40
C MET A 52 -22.76 9.61 4.60
N ALA A 53 -23.41 8.45 4.54
CA ALA A 53 -24.70 8.34 3.88
C ALA A 53 -25.71 9.25 4.60
N GLY A 54 -26.36 10.14 3.83
CA GLY A 54 -27.35 11.09 4.34
C GLY A 54 -26.90 12.52 4.51
N ASP A 55 -25.60 12.78 4.50
CA ASP A 55 -25.07 14.15 4.51
C ASP A 55 -24.89 14.68 3.08
N ALA A 56 -25.18 15.96 2.89
CA ALA A 56 -24.72 16.65 1.69
C ALA A 56 -23.20 16.46 1.62
N PRO A 57 -22.64 16.12 0.44
CA PRO A 57 -21.23 15.83 0.33
C PRO A 57 -20.42 17.04 0.81
N SER A 58 -19.84 16.94 2.00
CA SER A 58 -18.90 17.92 2.55
C SER A 58 -17.52 17.73 1.94
N THR A 59 -17.48 17.33 0.67
CA THR A 59 -16.25 17.15 -0.09
C THR A 59 -15.92 18.42 -0.82
N ASN A 60 -14.64 18.71 -1.00
CA ASN A 60 -14.17 19.78 -1.89
C ASN A 60 -14.37 19.42 -3.37
N LEU A 61 -15.04 18.31 -3.65
CA LEU A 61 -15.40 17.89 -5.01
C LEU A 61 -16.58 18.70 -5.50
N ILE A 62 -16.46 19.24 -6.69
CA ILE A 62 -17.52 20.04 -7.35
C ILE A 62 -18.75 19.16 -7.63
N THR A 63 -18.54 17.90 -7.93
CA THR A 63 -19.56 16.89 -8.13
C THR A 63 -19.14 15.58 -7.46
N PHE A 64 -20.04 14.98 -6.69
CA PHE A 64 -19.82 13.65 -6.10
C PHE A 64 -20.66 12.63 -6.88
N ASP A 65 -20.00 11.64 -7.44
CA ASP A 65 -20.63 10.46 -8.06
C ASP A 65 -20.34 9.23 -7.21
N SER A 66 -21.35 8.73 -6.53
CA SER A 66 -21.25 7.55 -5.66
C SER A 66 -20.76 6.28 -6.39
N ALA A 67 -20.90 6.22 -7.70
CA ALA A 67 -20.41 5.10 -8.50
C ALA A 67 -18.89 5.16 -8.73
N ILE A 68 -18.34 6.36 -8.80
CA ILE A 68 -16.92 6.63 -9.09
C ILE A 68 -16.14 6.96 -7.81
N ASP A 69 -16.73 7.77 -6.93
CA ASP A 69 -16.03 8.36 -5.78
C ASP A 69 -16.14 7.53 -4.49
N ASN A 70 -16.82 6.41 -4.54
CA ASN A 70 -17.01 5.52 -3.39
C ASN A 70 -15.89 4.48 -3.29
N TRP A 71 -14.74 4.90 -2.77
CA TRP A 71 -13.57 4.05 -2.53
C TRP A 71 -13.35 3.84 -1.03
N ASP A 72 -12.98 2.63 -0.61
CA ASP A 72 -12.67 2.31 0.79
C ASP A 72 -11.20 2.57 1.14
N SER A 73 -10.31 2.37 0.18
CA SER A 73 -8.88 2.49 0.44
C SER A 73 -8.04 2.79 -0.80
N VAL A 74 -6.90 3.40 -0.56
CA VAL A 74 -5.83 3.62 -1.54
C VAL A 74 -4.59 2.86 -1.09
N LEU A 75 -3.95 2.18 -2.03
CA LEU A 75 -2.64 1.55 -1.85
C LEU A 75 -1.73 1.98 -2.99
N ILE A 76 -0.61 2.58 -2.64
CA ILE A 76 0.44 2.93 -3.59
C ILE A 76 1.59 1.95 -3.40
N VAL A 77 1.93 1.23 -4.46
CA VAL A 77 3.04 0.27 -4.48
C VAL A 77 4.10 0.75 -5.45
N ARG A 78 5.34 0.77 -4.98
CA ARG A 78 6.50 1.03 -5.85
C ARG A 78 7.05 -0.26 -6.38
N TYR A 79 7.22 -0.32 -7.69
CA TYR A 79 7.97 -1.38 -8.39
C TYR A 79 9.29 -0.80 -8.92
N PRO A 80 10.42 -1.51 -8.81
CA PRO A 80 11.70 -1.02 -9.31
C PRO A 80 11.72 -0.91 -10.84
N SER A 81 10.87 -1.69 -11.53
CA SER A 81 10.73 -1.66 -12.98
C SER A 81 9.39 -2.27 -13.41
N ARG A 82 8.98 -2.02 -14.66
CA ARG A 82 7.85 -2.73 -15.27
C ARG A 82 8.08 -4.24 -15.34
N ARG A 83 9.34 -4.66 -15.56
CA ARG A 83 9.70 -6.08 -15.57
C ARG A 83 9.42 -6.74 -14.21
N ALA A 84 9.73 -6.09 -13.11
CA ALA A 84 9.43 -6.59 -11.77
C ALA A 84 7.91 -6.75 -11.54
N PHE A 85 7.11 -5.79 -12.01
CA PHE A 85 5.66 -5.90 -11.98
C PHE A 85 5.17 -7.13 -12.76
N PHE A 86 5.63 -7.29 -14.01
CA PHE A 86 5.24 -8.44 -14.83
C PHE A 86 5.75 -9.76 -14.26
N ALA A 87 6.94 -9.79 -13.66
CA ALA A 87 7.46 -10.97 -12.98
C ALA A 87 6.53 -11.40 -11.83
N LEU A 88 6.06 -10.46 -11.01
CA LEU A 88 5.13 -10.77 -9.94
C LEU A 88 3.80 -11.33 -10.46
N ILE A 89 3.15 -10.64 -11.40
CA ILE A 89 1.81 -11.05 -11.86
C ILE A 89 1.81 -12.33 -12.68
N SER A 90 2.99 -12.77 -13.17
CA SER A 90 3.18 -14.04 -13.87
C SER A 90 3.65 -15.17 -12.95
N ASP A 91 3.90 -14.88 -11.68
CA ASP A 91 4.32 -15.89 -10.72
C ASP A 91 3.16 -16.85 -10.41
N PRO A 92 3.37 -18.19 -10.51
CA PRO A 92 2.33 -19.16 -10.23
C PRO A 92 1.74 -19.04 -8.81
N GLU A 93 2.55 -18.72 -7.82
CA GLU A 93 2.07 -18.50 -6.45
C GLU A 93 1.21 -17.23 -6.36
N TYR A 94 1.60 -16.14 -7.04
CA TYR A 94 0.75 -14.96 -7.13
C TYR A 94 -0.62 -15.29 -7.76
N ILE A 95 -0.62 -15.99 -8.88
CA ILE A 95 -1.84 -16.38 -9.62
C ILE A 95 -2.78 -17.21 -8.74
N LYS A 96 -2.24 -18.07 -7.88
CA LYS A 96 -3.00 -18.88 -6.94
C LYS A 96 -3.83 -18.04 -5.93
N TYR A 97 -3.31 -16.88 -5.49
CA TYR A 97 -3.96 -16.05 -4.49
C TYR A 97 -4.78 -14.88 -5.07
N VAL A 98 -4.55 -14.48 -6.32
CA VAL A 98 -5.32 -13.39 -6.98
C VAL A 98 -6.84 -13.57 -6.91
N PRO A 99 -7.41 -14.79 -7.01
CA PRO A 99 -8.86 -14.99 -6.89
C PRO A 99 -9.45 -14.45 -5.59
N TYR A 100 -8.73 -14.54 -4.47
CA TYR A 100 -9.19 -14.01 -3.19
C TYR A 100 -9.33 -12.48 -3.23
N LYS A 101 -8.38 -11.78 -3.85
CA LYS A 101 -8.49 -10.35 -4.09
C LYS A 101 -9.64 -10.00 -5.01
N SER A 102 -9.76 -10.71 -6.13
CA SER A 102 -10.78 -10.45 -7.14
C SER A 102 -12.20 -10.75 -6.64
N ALA A 103 -12.34 -11.71 -5.71
CA ALA A 103 -13.61 -12.02 -5.07
C ALA A 103 -13.99 -10.99 -3.99
N SER A 104 -13.01 -10.29 -3.41
CA SER A 104 -13.21 -9.44 -2.24
C SER A 104 -13.34 -7.95 -2.58
N VAL A 105 -12.66 -7.46 -3.60
CA VAL A 105 -12.59 -6.02 -3.91
C VAL A 105 -12.68 -5.71 -5.39
N THR A 106 -13.20 -4.53 -5.70
CA THR A 106 -12.97 -3.86 -6.98
C THR A 106 -11.66 -3.07 -6.88
N VAL A 107 -10.77 -3.24 -7.85
CA VAL A 107 -9.51 -2.53 -7.93
C VAL A 107 -9.50 -1.65 -9.17
N GLY A 108 -9.25 -0.35 -8.98
CA GLY A 108 -8.79 0.53 -10.06
C GLY A 108 -7.26 0.56 -10.02
N LEU A 109 -6.61 0.08 -11.07
CA LEU A 109 -5.15 0.11 -11.20
C LEU A 109 -4.75 1.29 -12.08
N VAL A 110 -4.01 2.24 -11.51
CA VAL A 110 -3.49 3.39 -12.22
C VAL A 110 -1.97 3.35 -12.20
N PRO A 111 -1.33 2.92 -13.30
CA PRO A 111 0.12 2.98 -13.42
C PRO A 111 0.58 4.43 -13.45
N MET A 112 1.53 4.77 -12.61
CA MET A 112 2.10 6.11 -12.55
C MET A 112 3.60 6.05 -12.80
N LYS A 113 4.13 7.07 -13.49
CA LYS A 113 5.56 7.35 -13.56
C LYS A 113 5.79 8.65 -12.82
N GLY A 114 6.57 8.60 -11.77
CA GLY A 114 6.87 9.78 -10.98
C GLY A 114 8.07 9.54 -10.07
N ASP A 115 8.63 10.61 -9.59
CA ASP A 115 9.67 10.58 -8.58
C ASP A 115 9.02 10.53 -7.19
N LEU A 116 9.62 9.75 -6.31
CA LEU A 116 9.19 9.68 -4.92
C LEU A 116 9.60 10.96 -4.21
N ILE A 117 8.64 11.80 -3.89
CA ILE A 117 8.86 12.95 -3.02
C ILE A 117 8.71 12.47 -1.58
N LEU A 118 9.83 12.32 -0.88
CA LEU A 118 9.86 12.02 0.56
C LEU A 118 10.13 13.33 1.32
N PRO A 119 9.10 14.04 1.80
CA PRO A 119 9.31 15.25 2.59
C PRO A 119 10.12 15.00 3.86
N LEU A 120 10.07 13.76 4.36
CA LEU A 120 10.78 13.33 5.57
C LEU A 120 12.26 13.01 5.34
N LEU A 121 12.72 12.89 4.08
CA LEU A 121 14.13 12.55 3.80
C LEU A 121 15.07 13.63 4.32
N ASN A 122 14.70 14.89 4.20
CA ASN A 122 15.48 16.01 4.74
C ASN A 122 15.60 15.94 6.27
N TRP A 123 14.52 15.57 6.96
CA TRP A 123 14.52 15.40 8.41
C TRP A 123 15.32 14.16 8.85
N ALA A 124 15.22 13.06 8.11
CA ALA A 124 16.00 11.86 8.37
C ALA A 124 17.50 12.14 8.17
N LEU A 125 17.86 12.83 7.10
CA LEU A 125 19.24 13.25 6.86
C LEU A 125 19.75 14.19 7.95
N ALA A 126 18.95 15.19 8.34
CA ALA A 126 19.29 16.11 9.41
C ALA A 126 19.49 15.38 10.75
N ALA A 127 18.63 14.40 11.07
CA ALA A 127 18.76 13.58 12.27
C ALA A 127 20.04 12.74 12.26
N VAL A 128 20.37 12.10 11.14
CA VAL A 128 21.63 11.33 10.97
C VAL A 128 22.84 12.24 11.14
N LEU A 129 22.85 13.41 10.50
CA LEU A 129 23.94 14.38 10.62
C LEU A 129 24.09 14.89 12.07
N LEU A 130 22.99 15.13 12.76
CA LEU A 130 23.00 15.53 14.18
C LEU A 130 23.60 14.43 15.05
N VAL A 131 23.20 13.17 14.86
CA VAL A 131 23.76 12.03 15.61
C VAL A 131 25.25 11.90 15.36
N LEU A 132 25.71 11.99 14.11
CA LEU A 132 27.14 11.94 13.77
C LEU A 132 27.90 13.11 14.40
N PHE A 133 27.35 14.30 14.38
CA PHE A 133 27.94 15.47 15.03
C PHE A 133 28.09 15.26 16.54
N LEU A 134 27.05 14.75 17.21
CA LEU A 134 27.08 14.48 18.65
C LEU A 134 28.10 13.39 19.01
N LEU A 135 28.22 12.33 18.21
CA LEU A 135 29.21 11.27 18.39
C LEU A 135 30.62 11.81 18.24
N LEU A 136 30.88 12.63 17.22
CA LEU A 136 32.18 13.26 17.02
C LEU A 136 32.52 14.23 18.13
N ALA A 137 31.58 15.03 18.58
CA ALA A 137 31.76 15.96 19.69
C ALA A 137 32.08 15.22 21.01
N TRP A 138 31.34 14.14 21.28
CA TRP A 138 31.58 13.29 22.45
C TRP A 138 32.96 12.62 22.39
N TRP A 139 33.33 12.06 21.25
CA TRP A 139 34.66 11.47 21.04
C TRP A 139 35.76 12.51 21.29
N ARG A 140 35.63 13.71 20.73
CA ARG A 140 36.59 14.78 20.91
C ARG A 140 36.69 15.23 22.38
N ALA A 141 35.58 15.26 23.11
CA ALA A 141 35.59 15.59 24.54
C ALA A 141 36.36 14.54 25.37
N MET A 142 36.19 13.25 25.08
CA MET A 142 36.88 12.17 25.79
C MET A 142 38.41 12.22 25.58
N TRP A 143 38.88 12.64 24.40
CA TRP A 143 40.32 12.76 24.14
C TRP A 143 40.95 14.00 24.78
N ARG A 144 40.20 15.01 25.14
CA ARG A 144 40.69 16.22 25.84
C ARG A 144 40.83 16.04 27.35
N THR A 145 40.20 15.02 27.89
CA THR A 145 40.23 14.71 29.33
C THR A 145 41.29 13.67 29.73
N ARG A 146 42.05 13.19 28.76
CA ARG A 146 43.26 12.37 28.95
C ARG A 146 44.50 13.21 28.70
#